data_54b339ab9dca7293b004c05bc6df0a9f
#
_entry.id   54b339ab9dca7293b004c05bc6df0a9f
#
_cell.length_a   1.000
_cell.length_b   1.000
_cell.length_c   1.000
_cell.angle_alpha   90.00
_cell.angle_beta   90.00
_cell.angle_gamma   90.00
#
_symmetry.space_group_name_H-M   'P 1'
#
loop_
_entity.id
_entity.type
_entity.pdbx_description
1 polymer ?
#
loop_
_entity_poly.entity_id
_entity_poly.type
_entity_poly.pdbx_seq_one_letter_code
_entity_poly.pdbx_strand_id
1 'polypeptide(L)'
;RIASENKREFVSFKEMTARMVAAAWYPVIYFRLNLGYSDQLAELIYAVREECHLPDDSSYDDIVAAVMGIQNPDVEKKIRMMTRYVPQRFIAAVFNDQYAEYRKEFGKSFESKKDNLTRDLSQKAMNAGRTPYVISKDGIQLTPEWTRYFIENNPIITECTYFKLTQFLQQKNPSVPAISEKLIQPTSRNSLDFSRAKDYWRSAIERDGDVYDIYTLR
;
A
#
# COMPACT_ATOMS: atom_id res chain seq x y z
N ARG A 1 -5.03 -4.09 10.19
CA ARG A 1 -4.03 -5.12 10.53
C ARG A 1 -3.25 -4.77 11.79
N ILE A 2 -2.51 -3.64 11.88
CA ILE A 2 -1.72 -3.27 13.07
C ILE A 2 -2.59 -3.23 14.34
N ALA A 3 -3.72 -2.55 14.29
CA ALA A 3 -4.65 -2.44 15.41
C ALA A 3 -5.19 -3.81 15.85
N SER A 4 -5.50 -4.70 14.91
CA SER A 4 -6.04 -6.03 15.19
C SER A 4 -4.97 -7.02 15.70
N GLU A 5 -3.75 -6.96 15.19
CA GLU A 5 -2.69 -7.88 15.59
C GLU A 5 -2.12 -7.58 16.99
N ASN A 6 -1.88 -6.30 17.28
CA ASN A 6 -1.11 -5.91 18.46
C ASN A 6 -1.91 -5.12 19.49
N LYS A 7 -3.16 -4.79 19.25
CA LYS A 7 -4.02 -3.93 20.11
C LYS A 7 -3.33 -2.61 20.49
N ARG A 8 -2.39 -2.14 19.64
CA ARG A 8 -1.64 -0.89 19.87
C ARG A 8 -2.38 0.28 19.25
N GLU A 9 -2.43 1.36 19.98
CA GLU A 9 -3.02 2.61 19.52
C GLU A 9 -2.02 3.48 18.74
N PHE A 10 -0.73 3.42 19.07
CA PHE A 10 0.29 4.20 18.38
C PHE A 10 1.03 3.37 17.32
N VAL A 11 1.18 3.97 16.13
CA VAL A 11 1.93 3.40 15.00
C VAL A 11 2.92 4.44 14.48
N SER A 12 4.21 4.13 14.56
CA SER A 12 5.24 5.02 14.02
C SER A 12 5.17 5.11 12.49
N PHE A 13 5.61 6.23 11.94
CA PHE A 13 5.67 6.41 10.49
C PHE A 13 6.59 5.38 9.82
N LYS A 14 7.72 5.04 10.44
CA LYS A 14 8.63 4.03 9.91
C LYS A 14 7.97 2.66 9.86
N GLU A 15 7.27 2.26 10.93
CA GLU A 15 6.53 0.99 10.96
C GLU A 15 5.39 0.95 9.91
N MET A 16 4.64 2.06 9.77
CA MET A 16 3.59 2.14 8.75
C MET A 16 4.16 1.94 7.35
N THR A 17 5.27 2.62 7.03
CA THR A 17 5.94 2.45 5.74
C THR A 17 6.51 1.04 5.57
N ALA A 18 7.13 0.45 6.61
CA ALA A 18 7.63 -0.92 6.56
C ALA A 18 6.53 -1.91 6.19
N ARG A 19 5.35 -1.77 6.78
CA ARG A 19 4.19 -2.61 6.48
C ARG A 19 3.59 -2.35 5.09
N MET A 20 3.65 -1.11 4.60
CA MET A 20 3.27 -0.79 3.22
C MET A 20 4.22 -1.46 2.22
N VAL A 21 5.52 -1.38 2.46
CA VAL A 21 6.54 -2.06 1.63
C VAL A 21 6.31 -3.57 1.63
N ALA A 22 6.13 -4.19 2.80
CA ALA A 22 5.90 -5.62 2.91
C ALA A 22 4.59 -6.07 2.22
N ALA A 23 3.51 -5.29 2.33
CA ALA A 23 2.24 -5.58 1.68
C ALA A 23 2.32 -5.49 0.14
N ALA A 24 3.17 -4.61 -0.38
CA ALA A 24 3.33 -4.41 -1.82
C ALA A 24 4.54 -5.17 -2.41
N TRP A 25 5.31 -5.89 -1.60
CA TRP A 25 6.50 -6.60 -2.04
C TRP A 25 6.21 -7.62 -3.13
N TYR A 26 5.31 -8.56 -2.87
CA TYR A 26 4.96 -9.60 -3.84
C TYR A 26 4.36 -9.03 -5.13
N PRO A 27 3.39 -8.13 -5.06
CA PRO A 27 2.90 -7.45 -6.26
C PRO A 27 4.02 -6.84 -7.11
N VAL A 28 4.97 -6.15 -6.49
CA VAL A 28 6.00 -5.39 -7.21
C VAL A 28 7.21 -6.25 -7.58
N ILE A 29 7.79 -6.95 -6.61
CA ILE A 29 9.05 -7.66 -6.82
C ILE A 29 8.83 -9.03 -7.46
N TYR A 30 7.93 -9.84 -6.88
CA TYR A 30 7.74 -11.21 -7.32
C TYR A 30 6.89 -11.31 -8.59
N PHE A 31 5.75 -10.58 -8.62
CA PHE A 31 4.82 -10.60 -9.75
C PHE A 31 5.03 -9.47 -10.76
N ARG A 32 5.90 -8.48 -10.45
CA ARG A 32 6.24 -7.34 -11.29
C ARG A 32 5.02 -6.53 -11.75
N LEU A 33 4.05 -6.39 -10.85
CA LEU A 33 2.88 -5.56 -11.14
C LEU A 33 3.25 -4.08 -11.14
N ASN A 34 2.66 -3.35 -12.08
CA ASN A 34 2.78 -1.91 -12.16
C ASN A 34 1.78 -1.27 -11.17
N LEU A 35 2.26 -0.48 -10.21
CA LEU A 35 1.41 0.30 -9.29
C LEU A 35 0.95 1.62 -9.90
N GLY A 36 1.60 2.07 -10.97
CA GLY A 36 1.33 3.33 -11.65
C GLY A 36 2.62 3.99 -12.11
N TYR A 37 2.49 4.97 -13.01
CA TYR A 37 3.64 5.73 -13.50
C TYR A 37 4.24 6.57 -12.36
N SER A 38 5.56 6.47 -12.17
CA SER A 38 6.29 7.19 -11.11
C SER A 38 5.75 6.94 -9.69
N ASP A 39 5.34 5.71 -9.39
CA ASP A 39 4.86 5.35 -8.06
C ASP A 39 6.02 5.28 -7.06
N GLN A 40 5.99 6.16 -6.06
CA GLN A 40 7.05 6.28 -5.05
C GLN A 40 7.16 5.05 -4.15
N LEU A 41 6.08 4.28 -3.97
CA LEU A 41 6.14 3.04 -3.19
C LEU A 41 6.92 1.97 -3.95
N ALA A 42 6.72 1.85 -5.26
CA ALA A 42 7.51 0.94 -6.08
C ALA A 42 9.00 1.30 -6.07
N GLU A 43 9.34 2.59 -6.22
CA GLU A 43 10.73 3.06 -6.12
C GLU A 43 11.36 2.78 -4.75
N LEU A 44 10.61 2.94 -3.66
CA LEU A 44 11.07 2.59 -2.32
C LEU A 44 11.30 1.08 -2.17
N ILE A 45 10.38 0.25 -2.70
CA ILE A 45 10.50 -1.22 -2.64
C ILE A 45 11.78 -1.69 -3.32
N TYR A 46 12.10 -1.17 -4.52
CA TYR A 46 13.35 -1.49 -5.20
C TYR A 46 14.58 -1.04 -4.40
N ALA A 47 14.54 0.17 -3.82
CA ALA A 47 15.65 0.65 -2.99
C ALA A 47 15.85 -0.21 -1.72
N VAL A 48 14.78 -0.66 -1.08
CA VAL A 48 14.85 -1.58 0.07
C VAL A 48 15.41 -2.94 -0.34
N ARG A 49 14.99 -3.47 -1.50
CA ARG A 49 15.51 -4.73 -2.03
C ARG A 49 17.02 -4.69 -2.22
N GLU A 50 17.52 -3.62 -2.81
CA GLU A 50 18.96 -3.42 -3.06
C GLU A 50 19.73 -3.24 -1.75
N GLU A 51 19.24 -2.39 -0.85
CA GLU A 51 19.89 -2.08 0.42
C GLU A 51 19.98 -3.30 1.35
N CYS A 52 18.89 -4.06 1.46
CA CYS A 52 18.79 -5.17 2.40
C CYS A 52 19.12 -6.53 1.76
N HIS A 53 19.40 -6.59 0.46
CA HIS A 53 19.65 -7.82 -0.31
C HIS A 53 18.59 -8.91 -0.10
N LEU A 54 17.32 -8.51 0.02
CA LEU A 54 16.22 -9.42 0.29
C LEU A 54 15.88 -10.28 -0.94
N PRO A 55 15.68 -11.59 -0.76
CA PRO A 55 15.10 -12.47 -1.77
C PRO A 55 13.73 -12.03 -2.24
N ASP A 56 13.35 -12.35 -3.47
CA ASP A 56 12.07 -11.98 -4.07
C ASP A 56 10.87 -12.57 -3.31
N ASP A 57 11.07 -13.73 -2.69
CA ASP A 57 10.07 -14.49 -1.92
C ASP A 57 10.18 -14.29 -0.40
N SER A 58 10.85 -13.22 0.05
CA SER A 58 10.99 -12.88 1.47
C SER A 58 9.64 -12.81 2.17
N SER A 59 9.58 -13.28 3.41
CA SER A 59 8.36 -13.22 4.20
C SER A 59 7.96 -11.79 4.57
N TYR A 60 6.67 -11.57 4.83
CA TYR A 60 6.16 -10.26 5.24
C TYR A 60 6.91 -9.73 6.47
N ASP A 61 7.15 -10.58 7.47
CA ASP A 61 7.77 -10.17 8.73
C ASP A 61 9.28 -9.88 8.55
N ASP A 62 9.98 -10.64 7.68
CA ASP A 62 11.38 -10.37 7.35
C ASP A 62 11.53 -9.02 6.64
N ILE A 63 10.62 -8.70 5.72
CA ILE A 63 10.61 -7.41 5.01
C ILE A 63 10.37 -6.26 6.01
N VAL A 64 9.39 -6.42 6.92
CA VAL A 64 9.12 -5.40 7.95
C VAL A 64 10.35 -5.21 8.84
N ALA A 65 10.97 -6.29 9.31
CA ALA A 65 12.16 -6.23 10.15
C ALA A 65 13.33 -5.56 9.43
N ALA A 66 13.56 -5.90 8.16
CA ALA A 66 14.61 -5.29 7.35
C ALA A 66 14.42 -3.78 7.19
N VAL A 67 13.21 -3.33 6.81
CA VAL A 67 12.91 -1.89 6.67
C VAL A 67 13.07 -1.15 7.99
N MET A 68 12.66 -1.75 9.10
CA MET A 68 12.84 -1.16 10.44
C MET A 68 14.32 -1.01 10.81
N GLY A 69 15.18 -1.91 10.32
CA GLY A 69 16.64 -1.90 10.56
C GLY A 69 17.44 -0.96 9.66
N ILE A 70 16.85 -0.40 8.59
CA ILE A 70 17.56 0.50 7.66
C ILE A 70 18.09 1.74 8.39
N GLN A 71 19.37 2.03 8.12
CA GLN A 71 20.07 3.22 8.61
C GLN A 71 20.66 4.07 7.47
N ASN A 72 20.57 3.60 6.22
CA ASN A 72 21.02 4.33 5.04
C ASN A 72 20.22 5.63 4.89
N PRO A 73 20.86 6.82 4.92
CA PRO A 73 20.17 8.11 4.91
C PRO A 73 19.28 8.33 3.66
N ASP A 74 19.70 7.82 2.51
CA ASP A 74 18.95 8.00 1.26
C ASP A 74 17.68 7.17 1.25
N VAL A 75 17.74 5.92 1.71
CA VAL A 75 16.57 5.06 1.85
C VAL A 75 15.66 5.58 2.96
N GLU A 76 16.20 6.02 4.10
CA GLU A 76 15.42 6.64 5.17
C GLU A 76 14.70 7.92 4.71
N LYS A 77 15.32 8.71 3.83
CA LYS A 77 14.66 9.87 3.23
C LYS A 77 13.44 9.44 2.40
N LYS A 78 13.55 8.38 1.60
CA LYS A 78 12.41 7.83 0.84
C LYS A 78 11.31 7.31 1.77
N ILE A 79 11.67 6.61 2.86
CA ILE A 79 10.73 6.16 3.90
C ILE A 79 9.94 7.35 4.48
N ARG A 80 10.65 8.43 4.85
CA ARG A 80 10.01 9.64 5.38
C ARG A 80 9.10 10.34 4.36
N MET A 81 9.45 10.30 3.07
CA MET A 81 8.60 10.89 2.02
C MET A 81 7.26 10.17 1.90
N MET A 82 7.21 8.84 2.04
CA MET A 82 5.97 8.08 2.00
C MET A 82 4.97 8.54 3.06
N THR A 83 5.44 8.81 4.27
CA THR A 83 4.60 9.18 5.40
C THR A 83 4.27 10.67 5.49
N ARG A 84 4.92 11.49 4.67
CA ARG A 84 4.61 12.93 4.60
C ARG A 84 3.20 13.19 4.09
N TYR A 85 2.70 12.37 3.17
CA TYR A 85 1.45 12.63 2.49
C TYR A 85 0.35 11.61 2.79
N VAL A 86 0.71 10.33 2.97
CA VAL A 86 -0.28 9.24 3.07
C VAL A 86 -1.23 9.41 4.24
N PRO A 87 -0.78 9.63 5.50
CA PRO A 87 -1.69 9.80 6.63
C PRO A 87 -2.62 11.00 6.47
N GLN A 88 -2.09 12.13 5.99
CA GLN A 88 -2.86 13.36 5.81
C GLN A 88 -3.93 13.20 4.72
N ARG A 89 -3.55 12.61 3.59
CA ARG A 89 -4.47 12.41 2.46
C ARG A 89 -5.58 11.41 2.78
N PHE A 90 -5.26 10.38 3.56
CA PHE A 90 -6.25 9.37 3.93
C PHE A 90 -7.40 9.96 4.75
N ILE A 91 -7.10 10.79 5.75
CA ILE A 91 -8.15 11.43 6.59
C ILE A 91 -8.70 12.74 6.01
N ALA A 92 -8.11 13.25 4.91
CA ALA A 92 -8.53 14.51 4.31
C ALA A 92 -10.01 14.53 3.95
N ALA A 93 -10.58 13.40 3.53
CA ALA A 93 -11.99 13.28 3.19
C ALA A 93 -12.94 13.55 4.37
N VAL A 94 -12.48 13.32 5.60
CA VAL A 94 -13.25 13.60 6.82
C VAL A 94 -13.44 15.12 7.04
N PHE A 95 -12.55 15.93 6.45
CA PHE A 95 -12.48 17.39 6.69
C PHE A 95 -12.88 18.23 5.47
N ASN A 96 -13.66 17.67 4.55
CA ASN A 96 -14.03 18.35 3.30
C ASN A 96 -14.73 19.70 3.55
N ASP A 97 -15.63 19.79 4.53
CA ASP A 97 -16.35 21.02 4.84
C ASP A 97 -15.39 22.10 5.38
N GLN A 98 -14.52 21.74 6.31
CA GLN A 98 -13.50 22.63 6.85
C GLN A 98 -12.51 23.10 5.77
N TYR A 99 -12.16 22.22 4.83
CA TYR A 99 -11.33 22.61 3.71
C TYR A 99 -12.01 23.59 2.76
N ALA A 100 -13.33 23.50 2.59
CA ALA A 100 -14.06 24.47 1.79
C ALA A 100 -14.01 25.88 2.42
N GLU A 101 -14.09 25.96 3.74
CA GLU A 101 -13.93 27.21 4.50
C GLU A 101 -12.50 27.74 4.39
N TYR A 102 -11.50 26.91 4.65
CA TYR A 102 -10.08 27.29 4.58
C TYR A 102 -9.62 27.69 3.17
N ARG A 103 -10.20 27.10 2.12
CA ARG A 103 -9.94 27.54 0.74
C ARG A 103 -10.42 28.97 0.48
N LYS A 104 -11.54 29.36 1.06
CA LYS A 104 -12.03 30.74 0.97
C LYS A 104 -11.13 31.71 1.75
N GLU A 105 -10.67 31.30 2.94
CA GLU A 105 -9.81 32.10 3.80
C GLU A 105 -8.40 32.26 3.25
N PHE A 106 -7.74 31.16 2.84
CA PHE A 106 -6.33 31.15 2.47
C PHE A 106 -6.07 31.24 0.95
N GLY A 107 -7.09 31.11 0.12
CA GLY A 107 -6.97 31.20 -1.34
C GLY A 107 -5.84 30.30 -1.90
N LYS A 108 -4.93 30.92 -2.67
CA LYS A 108 -3.81 30.20 -3.31
C LYS A 108 -2.83 29.54 -2.31
N SER A 109 -2.76 30.02 -1.07
CA SER A 109 -1.86 29.47 -0.05
C SER A 109 -2.42 28.24 0.66
N PHE A 110 -3.66 27.84 0.38
CA PHE A 110 -4.32 26.69 1.02
C PHE A 110 -3.53 25.39 0.82
N GLU A 111 -3.10 25.09 -0.41
CA GLU A 111 -2.40 23.83 -0.71
C GLU A 111 -1.08 23.68 0.06
N SER A 112 -0.34 24.76 0.28
CA SER A 112 0.89 24.74 1.08
C SER A 112 0.65 24.57 2.59
N LYS A 113 -0.55 24.94 3.09
CA LYS A 113 -0.93 24.84 4.50
C LYS A 113 -1.71 23.56 4.81
N LYS A 114 -2.22 22.87 3.81
CA LYS A 114 -3.19 21.77 3.94
C LYS A 114 -2.74 20.67 4.90
N ASP A 115 -1.48 20.26 4.84
CA ASP A 115 -0.95 19.17 5.70
C ASP A 115 -0.96 19.60 7.19
N ASN A 116 -0.59 20.85 7.49
CA ASN A 116 -0.64 21.38 8.84
C ASN A 116 -2.08 21.54 9.34
N LEU A 117 -2.96 22.06 8.47
CA LEU A 117 -4.41 22.17 8.78
C LEU A 117 -5.02 20.80 9.04
N THR A 118 -4.65 19.77 8.26
CA THR A 118 -5.13 18.39 8.48
C THR A 118 -4.69 17.88 9.85
N ARG A 119 -3.45 18.14 10.24
CA ARG A 119 -2.94 17.75 11.55
C ARG A 119 -3.72 18.43 12.67
N ASP A 120 -3.91 19.74 12.59
CA ASP A 120 -4.65 20.52 13.58
C ASP A 120 -6.11 20.09 13.67
N LEU A 121 -6.76 19.84 12.53
CA LEU A 121 -8.13 19.34 12.47
C LEU A 121 -8.22 17.92 13.06
N SER A 122 -7.27 17.03 12.78
CA SER A 122 -7.26 15.70 13.38
C SER A 122 -7.15 15.75 14.89
N GLN A 123 -6.33 16.66 15.43
CA GLN A 123 -6.20 16.88 16.87
C GLN A 123 -7.50 17.41 17.50
N LYS A 124 -8.16 18.36 16.86
CA LYS A 124 -9.45 18.90 17.33
C LYS A 124 -10.58 17.87 17.25
N ALA A 125 -10.58 17.03 16.20
CA ALA A 125 -11.59 16.01 15.97
C ALA A 125 -11.44 14.78 16.87
N MET A 126 -10.28 14.59 17.50
CA MET A 126 -10.01 13.45 18.39
C MET A 126 -11.07 13.34 19.50
N ASN A 127 -11.32 14.45 20.18
CA ASN A 127 -12.27 14.50 21.32
C ASN A 127 -13.72 14.26 20.92
N ALA A 128 -14.04 14.39 19.62
CA ALA A 128 -15.37 14.17 19.07
C ALA A 128 -15.55 12.79 18.41
N GLY A 129 -14.54 11.92 18.47
CA GLY A 129 -14.57 10.59 17.83
C GLY A 129 -14.74 10.60 16.29
N ARG A 130 -14.52 11.76 15.66
CA ARG A 130 -14.78 11.97 14.22
C ARG A 130 -13.62 11.60 13.31
N THR A 131 -12.46 11.29 13.86
CA THR A 131 -11.27 10.88 13.08
C THR A 131 -10.77 9.54 13.54
N PRO A 132 -10.35 8.66 12.62
CA PRO A 132 -9.81 7.35 12.98
C PRO A 132 -8.48 7.44 13.74
N TYR A 133 -7.71 8.51 13.51
CA TYR A 133 -6.46 8.75 14.21
C TYR A 133 -6.08 10.22 14.21
N VAL A 134 -5.15 10.55 15.10
CA VAL A 134 -4.48 11.84 15.17
C VAL A 134 -3.07 11.70 14.61
N ILE A 135 -2.65 12.70 13.85
CA ILE A 135 -1.30 12.75 13.27
C ILE A 135 -0.37 13.44 14.27
N SER A 136 0.60 12.69 14.79
CA SER A 136 1.67 13.19 15.64
C SER A 136 2.93 13.55 14.84
N LYS A 137 4.01 13.90 15.55
CA LYS A 137 5.31 14.18 14.92
C LYS A 137 5.92 12.93 14.28
N ASP A 138 5.81 11.79 14.94
CA ASP A 138 6.56 10.57 14.62
C ASP A 138 5.68 9.40 14.18
N GLY A 139 4.35 9.61 14.12
CA GLY A 139 3.41 8.53 13.78
C GLY A 139 1.95 8.98 13.82
N ILE A 140 1.07 8.01 13.92
CA ILE A 140 -0.36 8.20 14.13
C ILE A 140 -0.79 7.59 15.46
N GLN A 141 -1.71 8.26 16.13
CA GLN A 141 -2.37 7.76 17.33
C GLN A 141 -3.81 7.41 16.98
N LEU A 142 -4.15 6.14 17.01
CA LEU A 142 -5.52 5.66 16.84
C LEU A 142 -6.36 6.05 18.06
N THR A 143 -7.63 6.40 17.83
CA THR A 143 -8.56 6.60 18.94
C THR A 143 -9.08 5.24 19.43
N PRO A 144 -9.40 5.10 20.75
CA PRO A 144 -9.88 3.83 21.31
C PRO A 144 -11.13 3.29 20.61
N GLU A 145 -12.07 4.19 20.26
CA GLU A 145 -13.31 3.83 19.56
C GLU A 145 -13.03 3.26 18.17
N TRP A 146 -12.16 3.93 17.41
CA TRP A 146 -11.78 3.45 16.08
C TRP A 146 -10.88 2.23 16.13
N THR A 147 -10.03 2.09 17.16
CA THR A 147 -9.26 0.86 17.39
C THR A 147 -10.19 -0.34 17.57
N ARG A 148 -11.23 -0.19 18.40
CA ARG A 148 -12.27 -1.21 18.58
C ARG A 148 -12.98 -1.51 17.26
N TYR A 149 -13.44 -0.47 16.57
CA TYR A 149 -14.12 -0.60 15.30
C TYR A 149 -13.27 -1.37 14.27
N PHE A 150 -11.98 -1.06 14.14
CA PHE A 150 -11.07 -1.76 13.24
C PHE A 150 -10.84 -3.23 13.64
N ILE A 151 -10.81 -3.53 14.93
CA ILE A 151 -10.69 -4.92 15.41
C ILE A 151 -11.96 -5.71 15.07
N GLU A 152 -13.12 -5.18 15.41
CA GLU A 152 -14.41 -5.85 15.22
C GLU A 152 -14.77 -6.03 13.74
N ASN A 153 -14.40 -5.07 12.90
CA ASN A 153 -14.74 -5.06 11.48
C ASN A 153 -13.55 -5.41 10.56
N ASN A 154 -12.44 -5.90 11.12
CA ASN A 154 -11.23 -6.19 10.35
C ASN A 154 -11.46 -7.08 9.11
N PRO A 155 -12.24 -8.17 9.16
CA PRO A 155 -12.46 -9.00 7.97
C PRO A 155 -13.10 -8.22 6.83
N ILE A 156 -14.21 -7.54 7.09
CA ILE A 156 -14.95 -6.82 6.03
C ILE A 156 -14.14 -5.63 5.47
N ILE A 157 -13.40 -4.91 6.34
CA ILE A 157 -12.54 -3.80 5.90
C ILE A 157 -11.41 -4.33 5.01
N THR A 158 -10.81 -5.46 5.41
CA THR A 158 -9.74 -6.10 4.66
C THR A 158 -10.23 -6.55 3.29
N GLU A 159 -11.35 -7.28 3.22
CA GLU A 159 -11.95 -7.75 1.97
C GLU A 159 -12.31 -6.58 1.03
N CYS A 160 -12.96 -5.53 1.55
CA CYS A 160 -13.27 -4.33 0.76
C CYS A 160 -12.00 -3.65 0.23
N THR A 161 -10.95 -3.59 1.03
CA THR A 161 -9.67 -2.99 0.64
C THR A 161 -9.01 -3.79 -0.47
N TYR A 162 -8.92 -5.12 -0.33
CA TYR A 162 -8.37 -5.99 -1.37
C TYR A 162 -9.19 -5.96 -2.66
N PHE A 163 -10.51 -5.95 -2.56
CA PHE A 163 -11.37 -5.81 -3.74
C PHE A 163 -11.07 -4.52 -4.52
N LYS A 164 -10.99 -3.38 -3.83
CA LYS A 164 -10.67 -2.09 -4.46
C LYS A 164 -9.24 -2.03 -5.00
N LEU A 165 -8.29 -2.60 -4.27
CA LEU A 165 -6.90 -2.70 -4.72
C LEU A 165 -6.78 -3.59 -5.96
N THR A 166 -7.48 -4.72 -6.00
CA THR A 166 -7.55 -5.61 -7.17
C THR A 166 -8.08 -4.86 -8.39
N GLN A 167 -9.19 -4.13 -8.25
CA GLN A 167 -9.75 -3.32 -9.33
C GLN A 167 -8.76 -2.27 -9.85
N PHE A 168 -8.12 -1.56 -8.94
CA PHE A 168 -7.11 -0.55 -9.28
C PHE A 168 -5.92 -1.17 -10.04
N LEU A 169 -5.36 -2.25 -9.51
CA LEU A 169 -4.22 -2.91 -10.13
C LEU A 169 -4.57 -3.59 -11.45
N GLN A 170 -5.79 -4.11 -11.62
CA GLN A 170 -6.22 -4.66 -12.89
C GLN A 170 -6.25 -3.59 -14.00
N GLN A 171 -6.66 -2.37 -13.67
CA GLN A 171 -6.61 -1.24 -14.62
C GLN A 171 -5.17 -0.87 -15.02
N LYS A 172 -4.21 -1.02 -14.10
CA LYS A 172 -2.79 -0.74 -14.37
C LYS A 172 -2.06 -1.90 -15.06
N ASN A 173 -2.61 -3.10 -14.97
CA ASN A 173 -2.02 -4.34 -15.48
C ASN A 173 -3.08 -5.15 -16.27
N PRO A 174 -3.61 -4.61 -17.38
CA PRO A 174 -4.76 -5.23 -18.06
C PRO A 174 -4.48 -6.63 -18.60
N SER A 175 -3.22 -6.92 -18.94
CA SER A 175 -2.80 -8.22 -19.49
C SER A 175 -2.41 -9.25 -18.43
N VAL A 176 -2.46 -8.90 -17.13
CA VAL A 176 -2.06 -9.81 -16.06
C VAL A 176 -3.30 -10.50 -15.47
N PRO A 177 -3.38 -11.83 -15.53
CA PRO A 177 -4.50 -12.59 -14.96
C PRO A 177 -4.36 -12.74 -13.44
N ALA A 178 -5.47 -13.05 -12.76
CA ALA A 178 -5.53 -13.45 -11.36
C ALA A 178 -4.81 -12.49 -10.39
N ILE A 179 -5.01 -11.17 -10.55
CA ILE A 179 -4.38 -10.16 -9.68
C ILE A 179 -4.78 -10.36 -8.21
N SER A 180 -6.02 -10.76 -7.93
CA SER A 180 -6.48 -11.04 -6.57
C SER A 180 -5.61 -12.07 -5.85
N GLU A 181 -5.22 -13.15 -6.53
CA GLU A 181 -4.35 -14.18 -5.96
C GLU A 181 -2.94 -13.67 -5.66
N LYS A 182 -2.46 -12.70 -6.43
CA LYS A 182 -1.14 -12.09 -6.28
C LYS A 182 -1.06 -11.06 -5.13
N LEU A 183 -2.20 -10.72 -4.54
CA LEU A 183 -2.31 -9.75 -3.45
C LEU A 183 -2.55 -10.40 -2.09
N ILE A 184 -3.37 -11.45 -2.06
CA ILE A 184 -3.92 -11.99 -0.80
C ILE A 184 -2.92 -12.89 -0.09
N GLN A 185 -2.13 -13.66 -0.83
CA GLN A 185 -1.15 -14.57 -0.26
C GLN A 185 0.17 -14.49 -1.01
N PRO A 186 1.29 -14.65 -0.32
CA PRO A 186 2.58 -14.90 -0.95
C PRO A 186 2.58 -16.30 -1.59
N THR A 187 1.92 -16.41 -2.72
CA THR A 187 1.77 -17.66 -3.43
C THR A 187 2.97 -17.84 -4.34
N SER A 188 3.69 -18.95 -4.21
CA SER A 188 4.71 -19.32 -5.17
C SER A 188 4.10 -19.37 -6.58
N ARG A 189 4.83 -18.89 -7.60
CA ARG A 189 4.40 -19.03 -9.01
C ARG A 189 4.05 -20.49 -9.34
N ASN A 190 4.76 -21.45 -8.74
CA ASN A 190 4.53 -22.88 -8.96
C ASN A 190 3.22 -23.39 -8.36
N SER A 191 2.63 -22.68 -7.40
CA SER A 191 1.34 -23.02 -6.80
C SER A 191 0.14 -22.38 -7.51
N LEU A 192 0.36 -21.50 -8.51
CA LEU A 192 -0.72 -20.98 -9.34
C LEU A 192 -1.16 -22.07 -10.33
N ASP A 193 -2.48 -22.26 -10.44
CA ASP A 193 -3.03 -23.17 -11.43
C ASP A 193 -2.97 -22.54 -12.84
N PHE A 194 -2.05 -23.03 -13.63
CA PHE A 194 -1.88 -22.64 -15.03
C PHE A 194 -2.48 -23.67 -16.01
N SER A 195 -3.26 -24.65 -15.53
CA SER A 195 -3.79 -25.74 -16.38
C SER A 195 -4.56 -25.19 -17.57
N ARG A 196 -5.49 -24.28 -17.38
CA ARG A 196 -6.28 -23.66 -18.44
C ARG A 196 -5.42 -22.87 -19.45
N ALA A 197 -4.42 -22.15 -18.96
CA ALA A 197 -3.50 -21.43 -19.84
C ALA A 197 -2.66 -22.38 -20.66
N LYS A 198 -2.16 -23.46 -20.05
CA LYS A 198 -1.39 -24.52 -20.74
C LYS A 198 -2.25 -25.22 -21.80
N ASP A 199 -3.50 -25.52 -21.51
CA ASP A 199 -4.41 -26.17 -22.45
C ASP A 199 -4.76 -25.24 -23.63
N TYR A 200 -4.99 -23.96 -23.35
CA TYR A 200 -5.20 -22.96 -24.39
C TYR A 200 -3.99 -22.86 -25.33
N TRP A 201 -2.77 -22.72 -24.78
CA TRP A 201 -1.56 -22.61 -25.59
C TRP A 201 -1.25 -23.89 -26.34
N ARG A 202 -1.50 -25.07 -25.76
CA ARG A 202 -1.37 -26.36 -26.47
C ARG A 202 -2.29 -26.41 -27.68
N SER A 203 -3.58 -26.07 -27.49
CA SER A 203 -4.54 -26.04 -28.57
C SER A 203 -4.21 -25.00 -29.64
N ALA A 204 -3.65 -23.85 -29.25
CA ALA A 204 -3.19 -22.82 -30.18
C ALA A 204 -1.99 -23.32 -31.02
N ILE A 205 -1.01 -23.97 -30.39
CA ILE A 205 0.16 -24.55 -31.09
C ILE A 205 -0.27 -25.66 -32.04
N GLU A 206 -1.18 -26.55 -31.62
CA GLU A 206 -1.70 -27.63 -32.48
C GLU A 206 -2.42 -27.09 -33.71
N ARG A 207 -3.13 -25.95 -33.59
CA ARG A 207 -3.88 -25.31 -34.67
C ARG A 207 -3.00 -24.50 -35.63
N ASP A 208 -2.12 -23.66 -35.07
CA ASP A 208 -1.48 -22.55 -35.76
C ASP A 208 0.04 -22.79 -35.92
N GLY A 209 0.60 -23.93 -35.42
CA GLY A 209 2.01 -24.19 -35.33
C GLY A 209 2.69 -23.50 -34.17
N ASP A 210 4.03 -23.33 -34.25
CA ASP A 210 4.78 -22.70 -33.18
C ASP A 210 4.29 -21.26 -32.92
N VAL A 211 3.75 -21.02 -31.72
CA VAL A 211 3.29 -19.72 -31.26
C VAL A 211 4.34 -19.14 -30.30
N TYR A 212 4.91 -18.02 -30.69
CA TYR A 212 5.90 -17.32 -29.88
C TYR A 212 5.25 -16.19 -29.08
N ASP A 213 5.64 -16.06 -27.83
CA ASP A 213 5.34 -14.87 -27.05
C ASP A 213 6.07 -13.68 -27.69
N ILE A 214 5.30 -12.68 -28.14
CA ILE A 214 5.82 -11.48 -28.82
C ILE A 214 6.76 -10.63 -27.94
N TYR A 215 6.73 -10.81 -26.62
CA TYR A 215 7.59 -10.08 -25.69
C TYR A 215 8.85 -10.84 -25.32
N THR A 216 8.81 -12.15 -25.28
CA THR A 216 9.95 -12.99 -24.88
C THR A 216 10.63 -13.74 -26.04
N LEU A 217 9.97 -13.82 -27.20
CA LEU A 217 10.41 -14.57 -28.39
C LEU A 217 10.72 -16.06 -28.10
N ARG A 218 10.01 -16.66 -27.11
CA ARG A 218 10.17 -18.04 -26.67
C ARG A 218 8.84 -18.77 -26.72
#